data_ed701b600be6accdc2b268ed9dc81f87
#
_entry.id   ed701b600be6accdc2b268ed9dc81f87
#
_cell.length_a   1.000
_cell.length_b   1.000
_cell.length_c   1.000
_cell.angle_alpha   90.00
_cell.angle_beta   90.00
_cell.angle_gamma   90.00
#
_symmetry.space_group_name_H-M   'P 1'
#
loop_
_entity.id
_entity.type
_entity.pdbx_description
1 polymer ?
#
loop_
_entity_poly.entity_id
_entity_poly.type
_entity_poly.pdbx_seq_one_letter_code
_entity_poly.pdbx_strand_id
1 'polypeptide(L)'
;LTLAEALGKLSRRHPPRRSITICHWDAEEYGIIGSTEFVEQYRDRLAHAVAYVNADMAVAGPRPSGSSSPTLKQLLIDAAGAVEHPDDDGGSVLTRWMSVTEGRVEPAVGNLGGGSDHVGFYTHLGIPSAWPGMGGPSLYHSGYDDFAFYETFCDPEFVYGPTLSRIDGLIALRLANADLLPYAVGRYAVDLQKHVH
;
A
#
# COMPACT_ATOMS: atom_id res chain seq x y z
N LEU A 1 4.87 -9.58 8.04
CA LEU A 1 5.52 -9.87 9.35
C LEU A 1 6.75 -8.98 9.59
N THR A 2 7.65 -8.81 8.63
CA THR A 2 8.87 -7.97 8.75
C THR A 2 8.54 -6.53 9.18
N LEU A 3 7.54 -5.91 8.55
CA LEU A 3 7.07 -4.57 8.93
C LEU A 3 6.55 -4.53 10.38
N ALA A 4 5.75 -5.53 10.78
CA ALA A 4 5.21 -5.61 12.13
C ALA A 4 6.31 -5.69 13.19
N GLU A 5 7.32 -6.51 12.93
CA GLU A 5 8.48 -6.64 13.81
C GLU A 5 9.27 -5.34 13.90
N ALA A 6 9.53 -4.68 12.77
CA ALA A 6 10.25 -3.42 12.70
C ALA A 6 9.52 -2.31 13.46
N LEU A 7 8.23 -2.14 13.24
CA LEU A 7 7.39 -1.17 13.94
C LEU A 7 7.30 -1.50 15.45
N GLY A 8 7.18 -2.77 15.82
CA GLY A 8 7.18 -3.21 17.20
C GLY A 8 8.50 -2.91 17.94
N LYS A 9 9.65 -3.06 17.29
CA LYS A 9 10.96 -2.68 17.83
C LYS A 9 11.09 -1.15 17.96
N LEU A 10 10.65 -0.42 16.94
CA LEU A 10 10.70 1.04 16.92
C LEU A 10 9.83 1.66 18.01
N SER A 11 8.60 1.18 18.16
CA SER A 11 7.61 1.73 19.10
C SER A 11 8.01 1.59 20.57
N ARG A 12 8.89 0.65 20.90
CA ARG A 12 9.44 0.53 22.28
C ARG A 12 10.34 1.72 22.65
N ARG A 13 10.99 2.34 21.69
CA ARG A 13 11.91 3.48 21.88
C ARG A 13 11.27 4.81 21.49
N HIS A 14 10.44 4.77 20.46
CA HIS A 14 9.78 5.91 19.86
C HIS A 14 8.31 5.56 19.58
N PRO A 15 7.44 5.61 20.60
CA PRO A 15 6.03 5.27 20.42
C PRO A 15 5.38 6.23 19.43
N PRO A 16 4.63 5.73 18.45
CA PRO A 16 3.91 6.58 17.52
C PRO A 16 2.79 7.34 18.25
N ARG A 17 2.47 8.55 17.79
CA ARG A 17 1.42 9.39 18.39
C ARG A 17 0.01 8.84 18.17
N ARG A 18 -0.19 8.11 17.06
CA ARG A 18 -1.42 7.36 16.76
C ARG A 18 -1.10 5.88 16.71
N SER A 19 -2.04 5.06 17.15
CA SER A 19 -1.90 3.60 17.09
C SER A 19 -1.77 3.11 15.66
N ILE A 20 -0.91 2.13 15.44
CA ILE A 20 -0.80 1.37 14.20
C ILE A 20 -1.30 -0.04 14.52
N THR A 21 -2.31 -0.49 13.78
CA THR A 21 -2.86 -1.84 13.90
C THR A 21 -2.48 -2.62 12.65
N ILE A 22 -1.94 -3.82 12.83
CA ILE A 22 -1.65 -4.76 11.76
C ILE A 22 -2.69 -5.86 11.83
N CYS A 23 -3.36 -6.10 10.71
CA CYS A 23 -4.43 -7.07 10.59
C CYS A 23 -4.05 -8.15 9.58
N HIS A 24 -4.49 -9.37 9.85
CA HIS A 24 -4.53 -10.47 8.91
C HIS A 24 -5.99 -10.89 8.78
N TRP A 25 -6.48 -10.92 7.55
CA TRP A 25 -7.88 -11.24 7.28
C TRP A 25 -8.02 -12.69 6.87
N ASP A 26 -9.13 -13.29 7.22
CA ASP A 26 -9.53 -14.61 6.78
C ASP A 26 -10.64 -14.50 5.74
N ALA A 27 -10.77 -15.53 4.90
CA ALA A 27 -11.85 -15.68 3.93
C ALA A 27 -11.99 -14.50 2.93
N GLU A 28 -10.87 -13.89 2.53
CA GLU A 28 -10.87 -12.85 1.49
C GLU A 28 -11.39 -13.42 0.17
N GLU A 29 -10.86 -14.54 -0.26
CA GLU A 29 -11.22 -15.23 -1.52
C GLU A 29 -12.67 -15.73 -1.58
N TYR A 30 -13.37 -15.76 -0.45
CA TYR A 30 -14.79 -16.12 -0.36
C TYR A 30 -15.73 -14.91 -0.34
N GLY A 31 -15.25 -13.74 -0.74
CA GLY A 31 -16.04 -12.51 -0.83
C GLY A 31 -15.67 -11.47 0.23
N ILE A 32 -14.38 -11.38 0.60
CA ILE A 32 -13.86 -10.37 1.50
C ILE A 32 -14.53 -10.42 2.88
N ILE A 33 -14.82 -11.65 3.37
CA ILE A 33 -15.68 -11.84 4.55
C ILE A 33 -15.03 -11.30 5.81
N GLY A 34 -13.79 -11.70 6.11
CA GLY A 34 -13.15 -11.39 7.39
C GLY A 34 -12.99 -9.88 7.65
N SER A 35 -12.52 -9.13 6.67
CA SER A 35 -12.38 -7.68 6.80
C SER A 35 -13.74 -6.96 6.82
N THR A 36 -14.73 -7.44 6.08
CA THR A 36 -16.08 -6.88 6.07
C THR A 36 -16.75 -7.03 7.42
N GLU A 37 -16.76 -8.24 7.98
CA GLU A 37 -17.30 -8.51 9.32
C GLU A 37 -16.59 -7.68 10.40
N PHE A 38 -15.26 -7.53 10.28
CA PHE A 38 -14.51 -6.68 11.20
C PHE A 38 -14.95 -5.20 11.11
N VAL A 39 -15.14 -4.70 9.90
CA VAL A 39 -15.59 -3.33 9.66
C VAL A 39 -16.98 -3.09 10.24
N GLU A 40 -17.90 -4.03 10.07
CA GLU A 40 -19.26 -3.96 10.62
C GLU A 40 -19.26 -4.02 12.15
N GLN A 41 -18.52 -4.97 12.71
CA GLN A 41 -18.46 -5.18 14.17
C GLN A 41 -17.79 -4.02 14.91
N TYR A 42 -16.74 -3.43 14.33
CA TYR A 42 -15.92 -2.39 14.99
C TYR A 42 -16.11 -1.00 14.40
N ARG A 43 -17.23 -0.75 13.74
CA ARG A 43 -17.53 0.53 13.06
C ARG A 43 -17.25 1.75 13.92
N ASP A 44 -17.72 1.76 15.17
CA ASP A 44 -17.56 2.90 16.07
C ASP A 44 -16.08 3.15 16.42
N ARG A 45 -15.31 2.09 16.60
CA ARG A 45 -13.86 2.18 16.82
C ARG A 45 -13.13 2.69 15.59
N LEU A 46 -13.55 2.23 14.40
CA LEU A 46 -12.97 2.61 13.12
C LEU A 46 -13.33 4.03 12.69
N ALA A 47 -14.32 4.69 13.31
CA ALA A 47 -14.64 6.09 13.05
C ALA A 47 -13.46 7.05 13.32
N HIS A 48 -12.46 6.61 14.08
CA HIS A 48 -11.22 7.35 14.32
C HIS A 48 -10.03 6.89 13.49
N ALA A 49 -10.22 5.91 12.61
CA ALA A 49 -9.14 5.45 11.71
C ALA A 49 -8.84 6.53 10.65
N VAL A 50 -7.56 6.83 10.50
CA VAL A 50 -7.11 7.88 9.58
C VAL A 50 -6.70 7.33 8.20
N ALA A 51 -6.33 6.06 8.12
CA ALA A 51 -6.01 5.41 6.85
C ALA A 51 -6.03 3.89 6.99
N TYR A 52 -6.20 3.22 5.86
CA TYR A 52 -5.96 1.79 5.67
C TYR A 52 -4.89 1.59 4.59
N VAL A 53 -3.90 0.75 4.85
CA VAL A 53 -2.88 0.35 3.87
C VAL A 53 -3.09 -1.12 3.56
N ASN A 54 -3.42 -1.42 2.31
CA ASN A 54 -3.64 -2.77 1.83
C ASN A 54 -2.32 -3.41 1.42
N ALA A 55 -2.13 -4.68 1.70
CA ALA A 55 -0.94 -5.45 1.35
C ALA A 55 -1.33 -6.82 0.77
N ASP A 56 -2.13 -6.80 -0.26
CA ASP A 56 -2.56 -7.95 -1.03
C ASP A 56 -1.81 -8.00 -2.36
N MET A 57 -1.42 -9.20 -2.83
CA MET A 57 -0.55 -9.37 -4.00
C MET A 57 0.63 -8.38 -4.00
N ALA A 58 1.16 -8.15 -2.82
CA ALA A 58 2.02 -7.02 -2.53
C ALA A 58 3.33 -7.06 -3.31
N VAL A 59 3.91 -8.25 -3.50
CA VAL A 59 5.20 -8.44 -4.16
C VAL A 59 5.13 -9.57 -5.16
N ALA A 60 5.35 -9.23 -6.43
CA ALA A 60 5.50 -10.18 -7.53
C ALA A 60 6.76 -9.91 -8.39
N GLY A 61 7.57 -8.89 -8.05
CA GLY A 61 8.80 -8.58 -8.78
C GLY A 61 9.25 -7.12 -8.65
N PRO A 62 10.12 -6.67 -9.57
CA PRO A 62 10.86 -5.42 -9.45
C PRO A 62 10.08 -4.15 -9.87
N ARG A 63 8.85 -4.26 -10.36
CA ARG A 63 8.15 -3.10 -10.93
C ARG A 63 7.30 -2.37 -9.89
N PRO A 64 7.65 -1.14 -9.49
CA PRO A 64 6.81 -0.38 -8.59
C PRO A 64 5.40 -0.17 -9.17
N SER A 65 4.42 -0.33 -8.34
CA SER A 65 3.00 -0.16 -8.68
C SER A 65 2.23 0.36 -7.46
N GLY A 66 0.99 0.75 -7.67
CA GLY A 66 0.10 1.05 -6.56
C GLY A 66 -1.18 1.74 -6.98
N SER A 67 -2.16 1.63 -6.12
CA SER A 67 -3.45 2.30 -6.18
C SER A 67 -3.72 3.04 -4.88
N SER A 68 -4.49 4.10 -4.95
CA SER A 68 -4.78 4.89 -3.74
C SER A 68 -6.04 5.72 -3.91
N SER A 69 -6.71 6.00 -2.79
CA SER A 69 -7.63 7.12 -2.74
C SER A 69 -6.90 8.42 -3.10
N PRO A 70 -7.53 9.39 -3.74
CA PRO A 70 -6.88 10.66 -4.09
C PRO A 70 -6.17 11.31 -2.91
N THR A 71 -6.75 11.23 -1.73
CA THR A 71 -6.21 11.76 -0.47
C THR A 71 -4.80 11.30 -0.15
N LEU A 72 -4.45 10.03 -0.42
CA LEU A 72 -3.17 9.42 -0.05
C LEU A 72 -2.20 9.27 -1.22
N LYS A 73 -2.58 9.60 -2.46
CA LYS A 73 -1.70 9.45 -3.63
C LYS A 73 -0.36 10.17 -3.46
N GLN A 74 -0.36 11.41 -2.99
CA GLN A 74 0.88 12.15 -2.79
C GLN A 74 1.75 11.50 -1.72
N LEU A 75 1.16 11.04 -0.61
CA LEU A 75 1.89 10.36 0.45
C LEU A 75 2.57 9.07 -0.03
N LEU A 76 1.87 8.30 -0.88
CA LEU A 76 2.45 7.11 -1.52
C LEU A 76 3.63 7.47 -2.44
N ILE A 77 3.48 8.49 -3.28
CA ILE A 77 4.55 8.99 -4.17
C ILE A 77 5.76 9.44 -3.35
N ASP A 78 5.54 10.22 -2.29
CA ASP A 78 6.60 10.71 -1.41
C ASP A 78 7.29 9.58 -0.64
N ALA A 79 6.55 8.52 -0.28
CA ALA A 79 7.14 7.35 0.34
C ALA A 79 8.00 6.56 -0.65
N ALA A 80 7.52 6.35 -1.88
CA ALA A 80 8.30 5.71 -2.94
C ALA A 80 9.57 6.50 -3.30
N GLY A 81 9.53 7.83 -3.22
CA GLY A 81 10.69 8.69 -3.44
C GLY A 81 11.76 8.62 -2.34
N ALA A 82 11.39 8.18 -1.15
CA ALA A 82 12.28 8.08 0.00
C ALA A 82 12.91 6.69 0.20
N VAL A 83 12.56 5.70 -0.63
CA VAL A 83 13.06 4.33 -0.55
C VAL A 83 13.89 4.03 -1.78
N GLU A 84 15.11 3.52 -1.59
CA GLU A 84 15.97 3.04 -2.67
C GLU A 84 15.37 1.80 -3.33
N HIS A 85 15.48 1.73 -4.65
CA HIS A 85 15.13 0.54 -5.41
C HIS A 85 16.31 -0.42 -5.44
N PRO A 86 16.16 -1.72 -5.14
CA PRO A 86 17.28 -2.64 -5.02
C PRO A 86 18.08 -2.85 -6.31
N ASP A 87 17.45 -2.69 -7.48
CA ASP A 87 18.08 -2.87 -8.79
C ASP A 87 18.63 -1.57 -9.38
N ASP A 88 18.57 -0.45 -8.67
CA ASP A 88 18.87 0.86 -9.25
C ASP A 88 19.88 1.59 -8.35
N ASP A 89 21.16 1.50 -8.68
CA ASP A 89 22.28 2.06 -7.90
C ASP A 89 22.03 3.54 -7.55
N GLY A 90 21.56 3.81 -6.34
CA GLY A 90 21.24 5.14 -5.84
C GLY A 90 19.91 5.72 -6.36
N GLY A 91 19.14 4.97 -7.14
CA GLY A 91 17.80 5.35 -7.58
C GLY A 91 16.72 5.01 -6.55
N SER A 92 15.69 5.84 -6.46
CA SER A 92 14.54 5.56 -5.62
C SER A 92 13.51 4.66 -6.33
N VAL A 93 12.61 4.05 -5.55
CA VAL A 93 11.44 3.35 -6.09
C VAL A 93 10.63 4.29 -7.00
N LEU A 94 10.51 5.58 -6.66
CA LEU A 94 9.85 6.58 -7.50
C LEU A 94 10.58 6.78 -8.84
N THR A 95 11.92 6.87 -8.83
CA THR A 95 12.72 6.99 -10.06
C THR A 95 12.46 5.81 -10.98
N ARG A 96 12.47 4.60 -10.42
CA ARG A 96 12.16 3.37 -11.16
C ARG A 96 10.72 3.37 -11.69
N TRP A 97 9.76 3.79 -10.87
CA TRP A 97 8.35 3.90 -11.28
C TRP A 97 8.15 4.88 -12.43
N MET A 98 8.82 6.02 -12.38
CA MET A 98 8.78 7.03 -13.44
C MET A 98 9.41 6.54 -14.74
N SER A 99 10.48 5.72 -14.69
CA SER A 99 11.15 5.22 -15.88
C SER A 99 10.28 4.34 -16.78
N VAL A 100 9.25 3.71 -16.21
CA VAL A 100 8.26 2.90 -16.96
C VAL A 100 6.98 3.69 -17.29
N THR A 101 6.96 4.99 -17.03
CA THR A 101 5.79 5.85 -17.17
C THR A 101 6.09 6.99 -18.15
N GLU A 102 6.45 6.66 -19.38
CA GLU A 102 6.85 7.63 -20.40
C GLU A 102 5.86 8.79 -20.57
N GLY A 103 6.38 10.00 -20.65
CA GLY A 103 5.62 11.22 -20.92
C GLY A 103 4.69 11.70 -19.81
N ARG A 104 4.71 11.08 -18.64
CA ARG A 104 3.92 11.51 -17.48
C ARG A 104 4.75 12.35 -16.52
N VAL A 105 4.08 13.29 -15.86
CA VAL A 105 4.71 14.15 -14.82
C VAL A 105 4.71 13.49 -13.43
N GLU A 106 4.00 12.38 -13.29
CA GLU A 106 3.88 11.61 -12.04
C GLU A 106 3.72 10.11 -12.34
N PRO A 107 4.03 9.23 -11.38
CA PRO A 107 3.86 7.79 -11.57
C PRO A 107 2.38 7.42 -11.76
N ALA A 108 2.15 6.29 -12.41
CA ALA A 108 0.80 5.77 -12.65
C ALA A 108 0.19 5.18 -11.38
N VAL A 109 -0.20 6.04 -10.44
CA VAL A 109 -0.98 5.60 -9.27
C VAL A 109 -2.43 5.39 -9.71
N GLY A 110 -2.89 4.14 -9.64
CA GLY A 110 -4.25 3.74 -9.98
C GLY A 110 -5.29 4.25 -8.97
N ASN A 111 -6.55 4.12 -9.34
CA ASN A 111 -7.65 4.26 -8.39
C ASN A 111 -7.88 2.93 -7.70
N LEU A 112 -8.34 2.99 -6.44
CA LEU A 112 -8.81 1.80 -5.74
C LEU A 112 -10.10 1.30 -6.40
N GLY A 113 -10.14 0.01 -6.67
CA GLY A 113 -11.35 -0.69 -7.14
C GLY A 113 -11.99 -1.50 -6.02
N GLY A 114 -12.61 -2.61 -6.37
CA GLY A 114 -13.03 -3.67 -5.46
C GLY A 114 -12.01 -4.81 -5.43
N GLY A 115 -12.40 -5.94 -4.85
CA GLY A 115 -11.64 -7.18 -4.95
C GLY A 115 -10.44 -7.30 -4.01
N SER A 116 -10.45 -6.62 -2.86
CA SER A 116 -9.53 -6.86 -1.76
C SER A 116 -10.03 -6.18 -0.47
N ASP A 117 -9.41 -6.43 0.65
CA ASP A 117 -9.85 -6.06 2.01
C ASP A 117 -10.00 -4.56 2.29
N HIS A 118 -9.48 -3.68 1.43
CA HIS A 118 -9.69 -2.24 1.55
C HIS A 118 -11.13 -1.80 1.32
N VAL A 119 -11.95 -2.63 0.69
CA VAL A 119 -13.33 -2.29 0.26
C VAL A 119 -14.18 -1.84 1.43
N GLY A 120 -14.23 -2.62 2.51
CA GLY A 120 -15.01 -2.27 3.70
C GLY A 120 -14.57 -0.95 4.32
N PHE A 121 -13.27 -0.70 4.38
CA PHE A 121 -12.71 0.54 4.95
C PHE A 121 -12.93 1.74 4.04
N TYR A 122 -12.62 1.62 2.76
CA TYR A 122 -12.67 2.73 1.82
C TYR A 122 -14.08 3.05 1.35
N THR A 123 -14.81 2.05 0.83
CA THR A 123 -16.10 2.31 0.18
C THR A 123 -17.25 2.40 1.18
N HIS A 124 -17.19 1.66 2.28
CA HIS A 124 -18.25 1.65 3.28
C HIS A 124 -18.06 2.69 4.38
N LEU A 125 -16.84 2.82 4.92
CA LEU A 125 -16.53 3.78 5.99
C LEU A 125 -15.92 5.09 5.50
N GLY A 126 -15.51 5.20 4.24
CA GLY A 126 -14.87 6.40 3.71
C GLY A 126 -13.45 6.63 4.24
N ILE A 127 -12.79 5.61 4.78
CA ILE A 127 -11.43 5.72 5.29
C ILE A 127 -10.47 5.78 4.11
N PRO A 128 -9.63 6.83 4.00
CA PRO A 128 -8.62 6.91 2.94
C PRO A 128 -7.74 5.66 2.92
N SER A 129 -7.57 5.07 1.74
CA SER A 129 -6.84 3.82 1.60
C SER A 129 -5.77 3.92 0.53
N ALA A 130 -4.68 3.17 0.72
CA ALA A 130 -3.60 3.02 -0.24
C ALA A 130 -3.22 1.54 -0.38
N TRP A 131 -2.80 1.17 -1.57
CA TRP A 131 -2.37 -0.18 -1.92
C TRP A 131 -1.09 -0.10 -2.75
N PRO A 132 0.07 0.09 -2.11
CA PRO A 132 1.36 0.01 -2.79
C PRO A 132 1.71 -1.43 -3.14
N GLY A 133 2.54 -1.61 -4.17
CA GLY A 133 2.95 -2.93 -4.61
C GLY A 133 4.24 -2.92 -5.42
N MET A 134 4.82 -4.09 -5.58
CA MET A 134 5.96 -4.40 -6.44
C MET A 134 5.54 -5.49 -7.43
N GLY A 135 5.15 -5.09 -8.63
CA GLY A 135 4.59 -5.96 -9.66
C GLY A 135 5.64 -6.76 -10.43
N GLY A 136 5.23 -7.90 -10.96
CA GLY A 136 6.10 -8.81 -11.69
C GLY A 136 5.32 -9.87 -12.46
N PRO A 137 5.90 -11.06 -12.69
CA PRO A 137 5.18 -12.20 -13.23
C PRO A 137 4.09 -12.66 -12.27
N SER A 138 3.04 -13.26 -12.81
CA SER A 138 1.92 -13.73 -12.00
C SER A 138 1.33 -15.01 -12.58
N LEU A 139 1.04 -15.95 -11.71
CA LEU A 139 0.23 -17.15 -11.96
C LEU A 139 -1.03 -17.12 -11.09
N TYR A 140 -1.52 -15.92 -10.84
CA TYR A 140 -2.65 -15.58 -9.97
C TYR A 140 -3.83 -16.55 -10.11
N HIS A 141 -4.37 -17.00 -8.99
CA HIS A 141 -5.48 -17.94 -8.87
C HIS A 141 -5.25 -19.27 -9.56
N SER A 142 -4.00 -19.71 -9.68
CA SER A 142 -3.66 -21.03 -10.20
C SER A 142 -2.94 -21.88 -9.16
N GLY A 143 -2.95 -23.21 -9.33
CA GLY A 143 -2.19 -24.11 -8.47
C GLY A 143 -0.66 -24.02 -8.66
N TYR A 144 -0.19 -23.18 -9.57
CA TYR A 144 1.23 -22.91 -9.80
C TYR A 144 1.73 -21.64 -9.13
N ASP A 145 0.83 -20.86 -8.52
CA ASP A 145 1.18 -19.70 -7.71
C ASP A 145 1.55 -20.16 -6.30
N ASP A 146 2.76 -20.68 -6.20
CA ASP A 146 3.34 -21.28 -5.00
C ASP A 146 4.66 -20.62 -4.60
N PHE A 147 5.23 -21.04 -3.47
CA PHE A 147 6.48 -20.49 -2.98
C PHE A 147 7.66 -20.73 -3.95
N ALA A 148 7.69 -21.85 -4.67
CA ALA A 148 8.75 -22.15 -5.63
C ALA A 148 8.70 -21.20 -6.83
N PHE A 149 7.50 -20.84 -7.29
CA PHE A 149 7.31 -19.80 -8.30
C PHE A 149 7.77 -18.43 -7.77
N TYR A 150 7.40 -18.07 -6.54
CA TYR A 150 7.77 -16.79 -5.93
C TYR A 150 9.29 -16.64 -5.81
N GLU A 151 9.97 -17.62 -5.20
CA GLU A 151 11.42 -17.55 -5.01
C GLU A 151 12.23 -17.66 -6.31
N THR A 152 11.64 -18.26 -7.37
CA THR A 152 12.34 -18.42 -8.65
C THR A 152 12.16 -17.21 -9.56
N PHE A 153 10.97 -16.63 -9.62
CA PHE A 153 10.60 -15.67 -10.67
C PHE A 153 10.16 -14.29 -10.13
N CYS A 154 9.72 -14.21 -8.89
CA CYS A 154 9.18 -12.97 -8.36
C CYS A 154 10.21 -12.17 -7.55
N ASP A 155 10.80 -12.78 -6.53
CA ASP A 155 11.77 -12.13 -5.64
C ASP A 155 12.86 -13.12 -5.18
N PRO A 156 13.74 -13.57 -6.11
CA PRO A 156 14.75 -14.60 -5.81
C PRO A 156 15.72 -14.24 -4.69
N GLU A 157 16.00 -12.97 -4.50
CA GLU A 157 16.91 -12.47 -3.47
C GLU A 157 16.17 -11.93 -2.24
N PHE A 158 14.83 -12.00 -2.21
CA PHE A 158 13.98 -11.49 -1.15
C PHE A 158 14.23 -10.02 -0.80
N VAL A 159 14.44 -9.18 -1.81
CA VAL A 159 14.75 -7.75 -1.66
C VAL A 159 13.55 -6.84 -1.89
N TYR A 160 12.58 -7.25 -2.75
CA TYR A 160 11.42 -6.41 -3.06
C TYR A 160 10.39 -6.39 -1.91
N GLY A 161 10.26 -7.49 -1.18
CA GLY A 161 9.44 -7.56 0.02
C GLY A 161 9.86 -6.55 1.10
N PRO A 162 11.14 -6.53 1.53
CA PRO A 162 11.67 -5.50 2.40
C PRO A 162 11.56 -4.08 1.86
N THR A 163 11.72 -3.89 0.54
CA THR A 163 11.56 -2.58 -0.11
C THR A 163 10.15 -2.05 0.01
N LEU A 164 9.14 -2.87 -0.30
CA LEU A 164 7.73 -2.51 -0.10
C LEU A 164 7.41 -2.26 1.37
N SER A 165 7.92 -3.10 2.27
CA SER A 165 7.73 -2.91 3.72
C SER A 165 8.26 -1.57 4.23
N ARG A 166 9.33 -1.01 3.62
CA ARG A 166 9.81 0.34 3.93
C ARG A 166 8.84 1.41 3.47
N ILE A 167 8.23 1.25 2.29
CA ILE A 167 7.21 2.17 1.77
C ILE A 167 5.98 2.18 2.70
N ASP A 168 5.44 1.02 3.03
CA ASP A 168 4.30 0.86 3.93
C ASP A 168 4.61 1.44 5.32
N GLY A 169 5.80 1.15 5.83
CA GLY A 169 6.28 1.67 7.10
C GLY A 169 6.39 3.20 7.12
N LEU A 170 6.87 3.82 6.05
CA LEU A 170 6.93 5.27 5.92
C LEU A 170 5.54 5.90 5.85
N ILE A 171 4.62 5.32 5.09
CA ILE A 171 3.23 5.77 5.03
C ILE A 171 2.62 5.71 6.43
N ALA A 172 2.73 4.56 7.11
CA ALA A 172 2.18 4.36 8.44
C ALA A 172 2.78 5.34 9.47
N LEU A 173 4.10 5.51 9.50
CA LEU A 173 4.78 6.39 10.45
C LEU A 173 4.51 7.88 10.18
N ARG A 174 4.43 8.30 8.92
CA ARG A 174 4.07 9.68 8.57
C ARG A 174 2.65 10.00 9.01
N LEU A 175 1.69 9.11 8.78
CA LEU A 175 0.32 9.26 9.26
C LEU A 175 0.23 9.21 10.80
N ALA A 176 0.96 8.29 11.42
CA ALA A 176 0.90 8.11 12.87
C ALA A 176 1.51 9.28 13.65
N ASN A 177 2.51 9.99 13.10
CA ASN A 177 3.24 11.03 13.82
C ASN A 177 2.95 12.46 13.37
N ALA A 178 2.22 12.66 12.28
CA ALA A 178 1.91 13.99 11.77
C ALA A 178 1.04 14.81 12.74
N ASP A 179 1.34 16.09 12.92
CA ASP A 179 0.45 17.03 13.61
C ASP A 179 -0.81 17.28 12.78
N LEU A 180 -0.63 17.57 11.50
CA LEU A 180 -1.69 17.63 10.50
C LEU A 180 -1.51 16.43 9.56
N LEU A 181 -2.60 15.69 9.33
CA LEU A 181 -2.56 14.54 8.43
C LEU A 181 -2.16 14.98 7.02
N PRO A 182 -1.21 14.31 6.37
CA PRO A 182 -0.70 14.67 5.05
C PRO A 182 -1.68 14.28 3.93
N TYR A 183 -2.92 14.77 4.03
CA TYR A 183 -3.98 14.53 3.08
C TYR A 183 -3.92 15.52 1.92
N ALA A 184 -3.81 15.02 0.70
CA ALA A 184 -3.87 15.82 -0.51
C ALA A 184 -5.33 16.07 -0.95
N VAL A 185 -6.08 16.87 -0.19
CA VAL A 185 -7.52 17.09 -0.41
C VAL A 185 -7.82 17.63 -1.82
N GLY A 186 -6.98 18.54 -2.32
CA GLY A 186 -7.11 19.09 -3.67
C GLY A 186 -6.95 18.06 -4.80
N ARG A 187 -6.40 16.88 -4.48
CA ARG A 187 -6.17 15.81 -5.46
C ARG A 187 -7.47 15.25 -6.06
N TYR A 188 -8.58 15.31 -5.33
CA TYR A 188 -9.89 14.91 -5.87
C TYR A 188 -10.26 15.70 -7.12
N ALA A 189 -10.06 17.02 -7.12
CA ALA A 189 -10.34 17.83 -8.29
C ALA A 189 -9.45 17.46 -9.49
N VAL A 190 -8.16 17.22 -9.25
CA VAL A 190 -7.20 16.82 -10.29
C VAL A 190 -7.57 15.47 -10.90
N ASP A 191 -7.90 14.49 -10.04
CA ASP A 191 -8.24 13.16 -10.52
C ASP A 191 -9.60 13.12 -11.23
N LEU A 192 -10.60 13.87 -10.75
CA LEU A 192 -11.89 14.01 -11.44
C LEU A 192 -11.75 14.61 -12.84
N GLN A 193 -10.89 15.62 -13.02
CA GLN A 193 -10.64 16.20 -14.34
C GLN A 193 -10.11 15.17 -15.35
N LYS A 194 -9.35 14.17 -14.91
CA LYS A 194 -8.84 13.09 -15.78
C LYS A 194 -9.94 12.13 -16.26
N HIS A 195 -11.10 12.10 -15.60
CA HIS A 195 -12.22 11.23 -15.94
C HIS A 195 -13.29 11.92 -16.79
N VAL A 196 -13.22 13.25 -16.95
CA VAL A 196 -14.22 14.03 -17.71
C VAL A 196 -13.80 14.23 -19.18
N HIS A 197 -12.56 13.89 -19.51
CA HIS A 197 -11.99 13.94 -20.87
C HIS A 197 -11.71 12.54 -21.39
#